data_f951b5b5365f54216c179d0f1f67f95c
#
_entry.id   f951b5b5365f54216c179d0f1f67f95c
#
_cell.length_a   1.000
_cell.length_b   1.000
_cell.length_c   1.000
_cell.angle_alpha   90.00
_cell.angle_beta   90.00
_cell.angle_gamma   90.00
#
_symmetry.space_group_name_H-M   'P 1'
#
loop_
_entity.id
_entity.type
_entity.pdbx_description
1 polymer ?
#
loop_
_entity_poly.entity_id
_entity_poly.type
_entity_poly.pdbx_seq_one_letter_code
_entity_poly.pdbx_strand_id
1 'polypeptide(L)'
;PLLTTGAIEAITLNGAPELKAAYLPKMIEGSWTGTMNLTEPQAGSDLALVRSRAVPQGDGTYRIFGQKIFITYGEHDMTDNIIHLVLARTPDAPEGVKGISLFVVPKFLLEADGTPGKRNDVRCVSIEHKLGIHASPTCVMAYGDNGGATGYLVGKEMEAAIDRVAET
;
A
#
# COMPACT_ATOMS: atom_id res chain seq x y z
N PRO A 1 1.59 1.52 15.06
CA PRO A 1 1.13 2.90 15.23
C PRO A 1 1.81 3.87 14.29
N LEU A 2 3.17 3.95 14.24
CA LEU A 2 3.88 4.94 13.42
C LEU A 2 3.50 4.90 11.94
N LEU A 3 3.46 3.70 11.33
CA LEU A 3 3.12 3.54 9.92
C LEU A 3 1.65 3.88 9.63
N THR A 4 0.74 3.59 10.56
CA THR A 4 -0.67 3.97 10.44
C THR A 4 -0.82 5.49 10.43
N THR A 5 -0.07 6.22 11.25
CA THR A 5 -0.05 7.68 11.26
C THR A 5 0.39 8.24 9.92
N GLY A 6 1.51 7.75 9.37
CA GLY A 6 1.99 8.17 8.04
C GLY A 6 1.01 7.83 6.91
N ALA A 7 0.34 6.67 6.99
CA ALA A 7 -0.70 6.30 6.02
C ALA A 7 -1.92 7.22 6.09
N ILE A 8 -2.38 7.56 7.29
CA ILE A 8 -3.47 8.53 7.50
C ILE A 8 -3.09 9.89 6.91
N GLU A 9 -1.88 10.36 7.18
CA GLU A 9 -1.41 11.65 6.67
C GLU A 9 -1.32 11.68 5.15
N ALA A 10 -0.73 10.66 4.53
CA ALA A 10 -0.64 10.55 3.08
C ALA A 10 -2.02 10.58 2.40
N ILE A 11 -3.01 9.84 2.93
CA ILE A 11 -4.38 9.84 2.42
C ILE A 11 -5.05 11.20 2.70
N THR A 12 -4.84 11.80 3.87
CA THR A 12 -5.44 13.09 4.25
C THR A 12 -4.99 14.21 3.33
N LEU A 13 -3.71 14.27 3.02
CA LEU A 13 -3.14 15.32 2.19
C LEU A 13 -3.46 15.14 0.70
N ASN A 14 -3.40 13.90 0.21
CA ASN A 14 -3.37 13.61 -1.24
C ASN A 14 -4.54 12.74 -1.74
N GLY A 15 -5.30 12.08 -0.86
CA GLY A 15 -6.39 11.20 -1.26
C GLY A 15 -7.56 11.97 -1.87
N ALA A 16 -8.23 11.38 -2.85
CA ALA A 16 -9.52 11.84 -3.35
C ALA A 16 -10.57 11.81 -2.23
N PRO A 17 -11.62 12.64 -2.28
CA PRO A 17 -12.66 12.69 -1.25
C PRO A 17 -13.26 11.33 -0.91
N GLU A 18 -13.46 10.48 -1.92
CA GLU A 18 -14.02 9.13 -1.77
C GLU A 18 -13.08 8.22 -0.98
N LEU A 19 -11.76 8.28 -1.25
CA LEU A 19 -10.75 7.53 -0.48
C LEU A 19 -10.68 7.99 0.98
N LYS A 20 -10.73 9.29 1.21
CA LYS A 20 -10.75 9.85 2.56
C LYS A 20 -11.97 9.37 3.34
N ALA A 21 -13.15 9.45 2.73
CA ALA A 21 -14.40 9.02 3.37
C ALA A 21 -14.41 7.52 3.66
N ALA A 22 -13.87 6.70 2.75
CA ALA A 22 -13.87 5.25 2.87
C ALA A 22 -12.90 4.72 3.93
N TYR A 23 -11.70 5.31 4.05
CA TYR A 23 -10.62 4.71 4.84
C TYR A 23 -10.25 5.48 6.11
N LEU A 24 -10.23 6.83 6.09
CA LEU A 24 -9.72 7.62 7.22
C LEU A 24 -10.48 7.41 8.53
N PRO A 25 -11.82 7.37 8.57
CA PRO A 25 -12.54 7.24 9.85
C PRO A 25 -12.11 6.00 10.64
N LYS A 26 -12.03 4.84 9.98
CA LYS A 26 -11.64 3.57 10.61
C LYS A 26 -10.15 3.48 10.96
N MET A 27 -9.30 4.14 10.19
CA MET A 27 -7.86 4.23 10.49
C MET A 27 -7.59 5.16 11.67
N ILE A 28 -8.28 6.31 11.77
CA ILE A 28 -8.16 7.26 12.87
C ILE A 28 -8.72 6.66 14.18
N GLU A 29 -9.84 5.95 14.10
CA GLU A 29 -10.45 5.22 15.22
C GLU A 29 -9.55 4.09 15.74
N GLY A 30 -8.67 3.55 14.87
CA GLY A 30 -7.77 2.44 15.19
C GLY A 30 -8.33 1.05 14.91
N SER A 31 -9.53 0.94 14.33
CA SER A 31 -10.11 -0.33 13.88
C SER A 31 -9.36 -0.92 12.68
N TRP A 32 -8.73 -0.08 11.88
CA TRP A 32 -7.88 -0.47 10.75
C TRP A 32 -6.48 0.10 10.90
N THR A 33 -5.47 -0.68 10.48
CA THR A 33 -4.08 -0.24 10.46
C THR A 33 -3.63 0.14 9.06
N GLY A 34 -2.56 0.93 8.97
CA GLY A 34 -1.89 1.26 7.73
C GLY A 34 -0.46 0.74 7.69
N THR A 35 0.04 0.47 6.49
CA THR A 35 1.43 0.07 6.25
C THR A 35 2.02 0.85 5.08
N MET A 36 3.35 0.93 5.03
CA MET A 36 4.10 1.55 3.94
C MET A 36 4.88 0.47 3.18
N ASN A 37 4.58 0.28 1.90
CA ASN A 37 5.14 -0.77 1.05
C ASN A 37 5.99 -0.15 -0.07
N LEU A 38 7.24 0.18 0.26
CA LEU A 38 8.20 0.81 -0.63
C LEU A 38 9.19 -0.19 -1.19
N THR A 39 9.89 -0.89 -0.29
CA THR A 39 11.08 -1.71 -0.56
C THR A 39 10.75 -2.96 -1.36
N GLU A 40 11.56 -3.23 -2.37
CA GLU A 40 11.56 -4.47 -3.15
C GLU A 40 12.93 -5.15 -3.05
N PRO A 41 13.08 -6.44 -3.43
CA PRO A 41 14.37 -7.13 -3.34
C PRO A 41 15.52 -6.40 -4.04
N GLN A 42 15.25 -5.70 -5.13
CA GLN A 42 16.24 -4.93 -5.91
C GLN A 42 16.20 -3.41 -5.62
N ALA A 43 15.22 -2.93 -4.83
CA ALA A 43 14.96 -1.50 -4.62
C ALA A 43 14.77 -1.21 -3.13
N GLY A 44 15.86 -0.96 -2.42
CA GLY A 44 15.87 -0.54 -1.02
C GLY A 44 16.19 0.96 -0.91
N SER A 45 17.48 1.29 -0.82
CA SER A 45 17.92 2.69 -0.75
C SER A 45 17.69 3.45 -2.06
N ASP A 46 17.73 2.76 -3.20
CA ASP A 46 17.42 3.33 -4.51
C ASP A 46 16.02 2.88 -4.97
N LEU A 47 15.02 3.72 -4.73
CA LEU A 47 13.64 3.48 -5.14
C LEU A 47 13.42 3.67 -6.65
N ALA A 48 14.37 4.24 -7.39
CA ALA A 48 14.29 4.32 -8.85
C ALA A 48 14.19 2.93 -9.50
N LEU A 49 14.63 1.89 -8.79
CA LEU A 49 14.61 0.49 -9.24
C LEU A 49 13.29 -0.25 -8.95
N VAL A 50 12.27 0.42 -8.38
CA VAL A 50 10.95 -0.19 -8.12
C VAL A 50 10.34 -0.73 -9.42
N ARG A 51 9.89 -1.98 -9.37
CA ARG A 51 9.32 -2.73 -10.52
C ARG A 51 7.87 -3.13 -10.33
N SER A 52 7.29 -2.98 -9.14
CA SER A 52 5.85 -3.20 -8.94
C SER A 52 5.05 -2.38 -9.94
N ARG A 53 4.00 -3.00 -10.50
CA ARG A 53 3.20 -2.40 -11.58
C ARG A 53 1.78 -2.14 -11.11
N ALA A 54 1.20 -1.04 -11.60
CA ALA A 54 -0.19 -0.67 -11.41
C ALA A 54 -0.84 -0.53 -12.79
N VAL A 55 -1.72 -1.46 -13.15
CA VAL A 55 -2.38 -1.50 -14.45
C VAL A 55 -3.79 -0.91 -14.32
N PRO A 56 -4.10 0.22 -14.99
CA PRO A 56 -5.42 0.85 -14.93
C PRO A 56 -6.50 -0.06 -15.51
N GLN A 57 -7.69 -0.05 -14.91
CA GLN A 57 -8.81 -0.90 -15.32
C GLN A 57 -9.91 -0.15 -16.09
N GLY A 58 -9.80 1.17 -16.22
CA GLY A 58 -10.79 2.00 -16.90
C GLY A 58 -12.00 2.40 -16.06
N ASP A 59 -12.13 1.87 -14.85
CA ASP A 59 -13.17 2.19 -13.87
C ASP A 59 -12.67 3.04 -12.69
N GLY A 60 -11.45 3.56 -12.80
CA GLY A 60 -10.77 4.33 -11.75
C GLY A 60 -9.97 3.45 -10.77
N THR A 61 -10.03 2.13 -10.91
CA THR A 61 -9.20 1.20 -10.13
C THR A 61 -7.97 0.75 -10.90
N TYR A 62 -7.03 0.17 -10.17
CA TYR A 62 -5.79 -0.40 -10.71
C TYR A 62 -5.63 -1.84 -10.26
N ARG A 63 -4.96 -2.65 -11.07
CA ARG A 63 -4.46 -3.96 -10.67
C ARG A 63 -2.99 -3.85 -10.32
N ILE A 64 -2.66 -4.11 -9.07
CA ILE A 64 -1.29 -4.02 -8.54
C ILE A 64 -0.65 -5.40 -8.60
N PHE A 65 0.60 -5.42 -9.09
CA PHE A 65 1.44 -6.62 -9.22
C PHE A 65 2.84 -6.34 -8.68
N GLY A 66 3.38 -7.26 -7.92
CA GLY A 66 4.75 -7.18 -7.44
C GLY A 66 4.95 -7.77 -6.06
N GLN A 67 6.18 -7.65 -5.56
CA GLN A 67 6.55 -8.12 -4.23
C GLN A 67 7.22 -6.98 -3.46
N LYS A 68 6.84 -6.85 -2.20
CA LYS A 68 7.43 -5.89 -1.26
C LYS A 68 8.05 -6.65 -0.09
N ILE A 69 9.22 -6.21 0.36
CA ILE A 69 9.96 -6.84 1.47
C ILE A 69 10.12 -5.87 2.63
N PHE A 70 10.39 -6.43 3.81
CA PHE A 70 10.57 -5.69 5.06
C PHE A 70 9.35 -4.85 5.48
N ILE A 71 8.14 -5.35 5.19
CA ILE A 71 6.91 -4.63 5.50
C ILE A 71 6.50 -4.88 6.96
N THR A 72 6.67 -3.86 7.77
CA THR A 72 6.30 -3.87 9.18
C THR A 72 4.79 -3.98 9.33
N TYR A 73 4.32 -4.98 10.09
CA TYR A 73 2.91 -5.29 10.30
C TYR A 73 2.13 -5.49 8.99
N GLY A 74 2.78 -6.08 7.97
CA GLY A 74 2.16 -6.33 6.66
C GLY A 74 1.01 -7.33 6.71
N GLU A 75 1.02 -8.26 7.67
CA GLU A 75 -0.06 -9.22 7.89
C GLU A 75 -0.24 -9.46 9.39
N HIS A 76 -1.48 -9.41 9.86
CA HIS A 76 -1.92 -9.73 11.21
C HIS A 76 -3.45 -9.81 11.27
N ASP A 77 -3.98 -10.22 12.42
CA ASP A 77 -5.41 -10.34 12.73
C ASP A 77 -5.86 -9.42 13.90
N MET A 78 -5.04 -8.42 14.26
CA MET A 78 -5.33 -7.50 15.37
C MET A 78 -6.34 -6.41 15.02
N THR A 79 -6.61 -6.21 13.74
CA THR A 79 -7.56 -5.22 13.23
C THR A 79 -8.39 -5.81 12.09
N ASP A 80 -9.56 -5.26 11.85
CA ASP A 80 -10.51 -5.76 10.84
C ASP A 80 -9.99 -5.63 9.41
N ASN A 81 -9.13 -4.64 9.15
CA ASN A 81 -8.50 -4.43 7.85
C ASN A 81 -7.09 -3.86 7.99
N ILE A 82 -6.27 -4.05 6.95
CA ILE A 82 -4.95 -3.43 6.81
C ILE A 82 -4.95 -2.67 5.50
N ILE A 83 -4.61 -1.38 5.56
CA ILE A 83 -4.58 -0.48 4.41
C ILE A 83 -3.13 -0.30 4.00
N HIS A 84 -2.73 -1.00 2.92
CA HIS A 84 -1.38 -0.94 2.40
C HIS A 84 -1.21 0.27 1.48
N LEU A 85 -0.25 1.15 1.79
CA LEU A 85 0.22 2.16 0.85
C LEU A 85 1.37 1.57 0.03
N VAL A 86 1.14 1.40 -1.27
CA VAL A 86 2.04 0.65 -2.17
C VAL A 86 2.59 1.56 -3.25
N LEU A 87 3.92 1.63 -3.37
CA LEU A 87 4.59 2.27 -4.50
C LEU A 87 4.61 1.33 -5.71
N ALA A 88 4.10 1.81 -6.84
CA ALA A 88 4.08 1.06 -8.09
C ALA A 88 4.15 2.00 -9.31
N ARG A 89 4.42 1.45 -10.49
CA ARG A 89 4.51 2.17 -11.76
C ARG A 89 3.32 1.86 -12.65
N THR A 90 2.75 2.89 -13.27
CA THR A 90 1.82 2.74 -14.38
C THR A 90 2.56 2.35 -15.67
N PRO A 91 1.89 1.78 -16.69
CA PRO A 91 2.55 1.30 -17.92
C PRO A 91 3.39 2.36 -18.64
N ASP A 92 2.92 3.60 -18.66
CA ASP A 92 3.57 4.71 -19.38
C ASP A 92 4.45 5.59 -18.47
N ALA A 93 4.76 5.11 -17.26
CA ALA A 93 5.55 5.85 -16.30
C ALA A 93 7.01 6.01 -16.77
N PRO A 94 7.61 7.20 -16.65
CA PRO A 94 9.01 7.40 -16.95
C PRO A 94 9.90 6.59 -16.00
N GLU A 95 11.12 6.33 -16.42
CA GLU A 95 12.13 5.71 -15.57
C GLU A 95 12.50 6.60 -14.37
N GLY A 96 13.06 5.97 -13.34
CA GLY A 96 13.50 6.66 -12.13
C GLY A 96 12.35 6.96 -11.16
N VAL A 97 12.62 7.75 -10.15
CA VAL A 97 11.69 8.06 -9.06
C VAL A 97 10.44 8.82 -9.52
N LYS A 98 10.57 9.64 -10.55
CA LYS A 98 9.45 10.43 -11.11
C LYS A 98 8.32 9.59 -11.70
N GLY A 99 8.59 8.33 -12.04
CA GLY A 99 7.57 7.41 -12.57
C GLY A 99 6.84 6.60 -11.51
N ILE A 100 7.10 6.84 -10.22
CA ILE A 100 6.49 6.10 -9.13
C ILE A 100 5.21 6.81 -8.69
N SER A 101 4.14 6.04 -8.50
CA SER A 101 2.86 6.49 -7.96
C SER A 101 2.52 5.73 -6.69
N LEU A 102 1.66 6.32 -5.84
CA LEU A 102 1.23 5.75 -4.59
C LEU A 102 -0.21 5.21 -4.70
N PHE A 103 -0.43 4.02 -4.18
CA PHE A 103 -1.73 3.36 -4.22
C PHE A 103 -2.16 2.88 -2.84
N VAL A 104 -3.45 3.07 -2.52
CA VAL A 104 -4.12 2.36 -1.43
C VAL A 104 -4.51 0.97 -1.93
N VAL A 105 -4.06 -0.07 -1.24
CA VAL A 105 -4.38 -1.47 -1.52
C VAL A 105 -4.85 -2.12 -0.22
N PRO A 106 -6.17 -2.23 0.02
CA PRO A 106 -6.67 -2.81 1.25
C PRO A 106 -6.48 -4.33 1.28
N LYS A 107 -6.26 -4.91 2.46
CA LYS A 107 -6.25 -6.37 2.67
C LYS A 107 -7.60 -6.99 2.33
N PHE A 108 -8.69 -6.34 2.76
CA PHE A 108 -10.06 -6.70 2.40
C PHE A 108 -10.71 -5.54 1.65
N LEU A 109 -11.33 -5.84 0.51
CA LEU A 109 -12.11 -4.88 -0.26
C LEU A 109 -13.35 -4.47 0.54
N LEU A 110 -13.81 -3.24 0.35
CA LEU A 110 -14.99 -2.75 1.04
C LEU A 110 -16.26 -3.16 0.29
N GLU A 111 -17.26 -3.59 1.05
CA GLU A 111 -18.62 -3.75 0.58
C GLU A 111 -19.29 -2.37 0.41
N ALA A 112 -20.50 -2.36 -0.16
CA ALA A 112 -21.24 -1.12 -0.41
C ALA A 112 -21.58 -0.32 0.86
N ASP A 113 -21.64 -0.99 2.00
CA ASP A 113 -21.87 -0.39 3.32
C ASP A 113 -20.58 0.08 4.02
N GLY A 114 -19.40 -0.09 3.37
CA GLY A 114 -18.10 0.28 3.89
C GLY A 114 -17.47 -0.75 4.82
N THR A 115 -18.07 -1.92 5.02
CA THR A 115 -17.48 -3.00 5.82
C THR A 115 -16.45 -3.80 5.03
N PRO A 116 -15.43 -4.41 5.69
CA PRO A 116 -14.51 -5.31 5.03
C PRO A 116 -15.23 -6.54 4.48
N GLY A 117 -15.06 -6.81 3.19
CA GLY A 117 -15.70 -7.90 2.48
C GLY A 117 -14.69 -8.92 1.96
N LYS A 118 -14.68 -9.13 0.66
CA LYS A 118 -13.80 -10.11 0.00
C LYS A 118 -12.33 -9.78 0.23
N ARG A 119 -11.52 -10.81 0.51
CA ARG A 119 -10.07 -10.66 0.55
C ARG A 119 -9.52 -10.24 -0.81
N ASN A 120 -8.69 -9.20 -0.79
CA ASN A 120 -7.97 -8.74 -1.96
C ASN A 120 -6.82 -9.71 -2.33
N ASP A 121 -6.29 -9.62 -3.53
CA ASP A 121 -5.17 -10.45 -4.00
C ASP A 121 -3.84 -9.97 -3.40
N VAL A 122 -3.80 -9.98 -2.06
CA VAL A 122 -2.65 -9.60 -1.23
C VAL A 122 -2.38 -10.73 -0.25
N ARG A 123 -1.13 -11.20 -0.18
CA ARG A 123 -0.75 -12.24 0.77
C ARG A 123 0.63 -12.01 1.37
N CYS A 124 0.80 -12.44 2.60
CA CYS A 124 2.10 -12.58 3.22
C CYS A 124 2.77 -13.87 2.71
N VAL A 125 3.95 -13.72 2.14
CA VAL A 125 4.75 -14.85 1.62
C VAL A 125 5.58 -15.47 2.73
N SER A 126 6.20 -14.61 3.55
CA SER A 126 7.03 -15.01 4.68
C SER A 126 7.16 -13.87 5.69
N ILE A 127 7.63 -14.22 6.88
CA ILE A 127 7.98 -13.30 7.96
C ILE A 127 9.48 -13.39 8.18
N GLU A 128 10.14 -12.24 8.34
CA GLU A 128 11.57 -12.18 8.60
C GLU A 128 11.91 -12.69 10.00
N HIS A 129 12.97 -13.51 10.08
CA HIS A 129 13.60 -13.85 11.35
C HIS A 129 14.55 -12.72 11.76
N LYS A 130 14.35 -12.14 12.94
CA LYS A 130 15.07 -10.94 13.40
C LYS A 130 15.85 -11.21 14.69
N LEU A 131 16.87 -10.39 14.97
CA LEU A 131 17.63 -10.43 16.22
C LEU A 131 16.81 -9.93 17.42
N GLY A 132 15.83 -9.08 17.21
CA GLY A 132 14.96 -8.51 18.25
C GLY A 132 13.58 -8.18 17.68
N ILE A 133 12.70 -7.56 18.50
CA ILE A 133 11.31 -7.20 18.16
C ILE A 133 10.55 -8.33 17.48
N HIS A 134 10.67 -9.55 18.02
CA HIS A 134 10.09 -10.77 17.42
C HIS A 134 8.56 -10.73 17.31
N ALA A 135 7.89 -10.03 18.21
CA ALA A 135 6.43 -9.88 18.20
C ALA A 135 5.91 -8.89 17.15
N SER A 136 6.80 -8.12 16.50
CA SER A 136 6.45 -7.23 15.38
C SER A 136 6.70 -7.96 14.07
N PRO A 137 5.69 -8.44 13.35
CA PRO A 137 5.91 -9.16 12.10
C PRO A 137 6.48 -8.22 11.04
N THR A 138 7.60 -8.62 10.44
CA THR A 138 8.21 -7.94 9.30
C THR A 138 8.02 -8.85 8.09
N CYS A 139 7.13 -8.46 7.19
CA CYS A 139 6.57 -9.36 6.19
C CYS A 139 7.21 -9.15 4.81
N VAL A 140 7.23 -10.24 4.03
CA VAL A 140 7.32 -10.21 2.59
C VAL A 140 5.90 -10.29 2.04
N MET A 141 5.46 -9.26 1.31
CA MET A 141 4.11 -9.16 0.78
C MET A 141 4.10 -9.37 -0.73
N ALA A 142 3.22 -10.22 -1.22
CA ALA A 142 2.96 -10.42 -2.64
C ALA A 142 1.61 -9.82 -3.03
N TYR A 143 1.59 -9.14 -4.15
CA TYR A 143 0.45 -8.46 -4.74
C TYR A 143 0.17 -9.03 -6.11
N GLY A 144 -1.04 -9.50 -6.34
CA GLY A 144 -1.54 -9.80 -7.67
C GLY A 144 -1.20 -11.17 -8.22
N ASP A 145 -0.85 -12.16 -7.39
CA ASP A 145 -0.53 -13.53 -7.83
C ASP A 145 -1.71 -14.23 -8.53
N ASN A 146 -2.96 -13.79 -8.25
CA ASN A 146 -4.19 -14.39 -8.77
C ASN A 146 -4.98 -13.42 -9.66
N GLY A 147 -4.31 -12.60 -10.45
CA GLY A 147 -4.95 -11.71 -11.43
C GLY A 147 -4.92 -10.22 -11.09
N GLY A 148 -4.25 -9.85 -10.01
CA GLY A 148 -4.01 -8.46 -9.63
C GLY A 148 -4.75 -8.03 -8.37
N ALA A 149 -4.02 -7.38 -7.46
CA ALA A 149 -4.61 -6.76 -6.28
C ALA A 149 -5.29 -5.45 -6.66
N THR A 150 -6.54 -5.27 -6.23
CA THR A 150 -7.26 -4.01 -6.46
C THR A 150 -6.64 -2.89 -5.65
N GLY A 151 -6.27 -1.80 -6.31
CA GLY A 151 -5.70 -0.61 -5.72
C GLY A 151 -6.34 0.67 -6.23
N TYR A 152 -6.18 1.74 -5.45
CA TYR A 152 -6.73 3.06 -5.72
C TYR A 152 -5.62 4.10 -5.66
N LEU A 153 -5.52 4.95 -6.67
CA LEU A 153 -4.48 5.98 -6.76
C LEU A 153 -4.62 7.02 -5.64
N VAL A 154 -3.51 7.37 -5.01
CA VAL A 154 -3.42 8.48 -4.04
C VAL A 154 -2.72 9.66 -4.71
N GLY A 155 -3.43 10.76 -4.83
CA GLY A 155 -2.93 11.94 -5.55
C GLY A 155 -3.08 11.82 -7.05
N LYS A 156 -2.08 12.29 -7.79
CA LYS A 156 -2.01 12.18 -9.26
C LYS A 156 -0.98 11.14 -9.65
N GLU A 157 -1.18 10.52 -10.82
CA GLU A 157 -0.14 9.67 -11.42
C GLU A 157 1.17 10.47 -11.58
N MET A 158 2.30 9.81 -11.30
CA MET A 158 3.65 10.36 -11.49
C MET A 158 3.95 11.67 -10.71
N GLU A 159 3.06 12.10 -9.84
CA GLU A 159 3.40 13.09 -8.83
C GLU A 159 4.25 12.35 -7.78
N ALA A 160 5.54 12.72 -7.69
CA ALA A 160 6.51 12.03 -6.83
C ALA A 160 5.99 11.95 -5.39
N ALA A 161 5.31 10.88 -5.07
CA ALA A 161 4.84 10.57 -3.72
C ALA A 161 6.01 10.50 -2.71
N ILE A 162 7.25 10.41 -3.21
CA ILE A 162 8.48 10.30 -2.43
C ILE A 162 8.84 11.63 -1.77
N ASP A 163 8.67 12.75 -2.44
CA ASP A 163 8.99 14.07 -1.87
C ASP A 163 8.08 14.40 -0.68
N ARG A 164 6.88 13.80 -0.64
CA ARG A 164 5.88 14.03 0.41
C ARG A 164 5.91 13.03 1.56
N VAL A 165 6.53 11.87 1.37
CA VAL A 165 6.78 10.89 2.45
C VAL A 165 8.09 11.19 3.18
N ALA A 166 9.02 11.91 2.52
CA ALA A 166 10.30 12.31 3.11
C ALA A 166 10.21 13.60 3.94
N GLU A 167 9.13 14.36 3.84
CA GLU A 167 8.88 15.58 4.63
C GLU A 167 8.19 15.32 5.99
N THR A 168 7.83 14.06 6.29
CA THR A 168 7.26 13.60 7.57
C THR A 168 8.28 12.80 8.38
#